data_b2d130211ace09451cc0eda85fdba864
#
_entry.id   b2d130211ace09451cc0eda85fdba864
#
_cell.length_a   1.000
_cell.length_b   1.000
_cell.length_c   1.000
_cell.angle_alpha   90.00
_cell.angle_beta   90.00
_cell.angle_gamma   90.00
#
_symmetry.space_group_name_H-M   'P 1'
#
loop_
_entity.id
_entity.type
_entity.pdbx_description
1 polymer ?
#
loop_
_entity_poly.entity_id
_entity_poly.type
_entity_poly.pdbx_seq_one_letter_code
_entity_poly.pdbx_strand_id
1 'polypeptide(L)'
;RSSYGQNLLQHSREVANLSAIMAAELGLNPKVAKRAGLLHDIGKVPDEDPELPHAILGMKLAEKYGEKPDVCNAIGAHHDEIEMTTLLSPIVQACDAISGARPGARREATEAYIQRLKDLESLAMSYGGVTKAFAIQAGRELRVMVESEKITDAQSDELSMQIADRIMNEMTYPGQVKITVIREKRSVAVAK
;
A
#
# COMPACT_ATOMS: atom_id res chain seq x y z
N ARG A 1 -3.52 0.20 -1.18
CA ARG A 1 -3.52 -0.19 0.24
C ARG A 1 -2.75 -1.50 0.42
N SER A 2 -2.16 -1.68 1.59
CA SER A 2 -1.36 -2.87 1.91
C SER A 2 -1.72 -3.40 3.31
N SER A 3 -1.56 -4.72 3.49
CA SER A 3 -1.62 -5.39 4.78
C SER A 3 -0.28 -6.09 5.01
N TYR A 4 0.49 -5.66 6.01
CA TYR A 4 1.84 -6.16 6.32
C TYR A 4 2.75 -6.31 5.10
N GLY A 5 2.59 -5.39 4.13
CA GLY A 5 3.36 -5.36 2.91
C GLY A 5 2.80 -6.17 1.74
N GLN A 6 1.72 -6.91 1.92
CA GLN A 6 0.97 -7.55 0.84
C GLN A 6 -0.01 -6.54 0.20
N ASN A 7 -0.36 -6.73 -1.07
CA ASN A 7 -1.49 -6.04 -1.66
C ASN A 7 -2.77 -6.41 -0.89
N LEU A 8 -3.49 -5.40 -0.37
CA LEU A 8 -4.63 -5.61 0.52
C LEU A 8 -5.71 -6.50 -0.10
N LEU A 9 -6.09 -6.24 -1.35
CA LEU A 9 -7.13 -7.02 -2.02
C LEU A 9 -6.71 -8.47 -2.27
N GLN A 10 -5.45 -8.69 -2.63
CA GLN A 10 -4.92 -10.04 -2.85
C GLN A 10 -4.89 -10.84 -1.54
N HIS A 11 -4.37 -10.24 -0.47
CA HIS A 11 -4.39 -10.78 0.88
C HIS A 11 -5.82 -11.13 1.33
N SER A 12 -6.76 -10.19 1.21
CA SER A 12 -8.18 -10.43 1.56
C SER A 12 -8.80 -11.60 0.77
N ARG A 13 -8.44 -11.76 -0.51
CA ARG A 13 -8.90 -12.91 -1.33
C ARG A 13 -8.28 -14.24 -0.88
N GLU A 14 -7.01 -14.24 -0.47
CA GLU A 14 -6.35 -15.41 0.09
C GLU A 14 -7.01 -15.83 1.40
N VAL A 15 -7.17 -14.89 2.34
CA VAL A 15 -7.83 -15.12 3.62
C VAL A 15 -9.27 -15.62 3.40
N ALA A 16 -10.02 -15.03 2.47
CA ALA A 16 -11.36 -15.48 2.12
C ALA A 16 -11.41 -16.94 1.65
N ASN A 17 -10.48 -17.34 0.78
CA ASN A 17 -10.45 -18.71 0.28
C ASN A 17 -9.99 -19.70 1.37
N LEU A 18 -8.99 -19.37 2.17
CA LEU A 18 -8.55 -20.19 3.29
C LEU A 18 -9.65 -20.35 4.33
N SER A 19 -10.34 -19.26 4.68
CA SER A 19 -11.48 -19.29 5.63
C SER A 19 -12.63 -20.16 5.13
N ALA A 20 -12.92 -20.11 3.82
CA ALA A 20 -13.95 -20.97 3.25
C ALA A 20 -13.58 -22.46 3.32
N ILE A 21 -12.33 -22.82 3.02
CA ILE A 21 -11.82 -24.19 3.09
C ILE A 21 -11.87 -24.68 4.54
N MET A 22 -11.31 -23.91 5.47
CA MET A 22 -11.28 -24.29 6.89
C MET A 22 -12.68 -24.44 7.47
N ALA A 23 -13.60 -23.53 7.14
CA ALA A 23 -14.99 -23.64 7.57
C ALA A 23 -15.69 -24.88 7.01
N ALA A 24 -15.43 -25.26 5.75
CA ALA A 24 -15.99 -26.45 5.15
C ALA A 24 -15.48 -27.73 5.86
N GLU A 25 -14.19 -27.81 6.16
CA GLU A 25 -13.60 -28.95 6.90
C GLU A 25 -14.17 -29.06 8.32
N LEU A 26 -14.54 -27.94 8.95
CA LEU A 26 -15.15 -27.90 10.28
C LEU A 26 -16.69 -28.05 10.27
N GLY A 27 -17.30 -28.28 9.11
CA GLY A 27 -18.76 -28.39 8.97
C GLY A 27 -19.53 -27.08 9.15
N LEU A 28 -18.86 -25.94 9.04
CA LEU A 28 -19.44 -24.60 9.11
C LEU A 28 -19.80 -24.09 7.71
N ASN A 29 -20.50 -22.95 7.65
CA ASN A 29 -20.91 -22.36 6.38
C ASN A 29 -19.73 -21.68 5.65
N PRO A 30 -19.19 -22.27 4.55
CA PRO A 30 -18.02 -21.74 3.88
C PRO A 30 -18.28 -20.40 3.17
N LYS A 31 -19.54 -20.11 2.78
CA LYS A 31 -19.90 -18.84 2.13
C LYS A 31 -19.80 -17.67 3.10
N VAL A 32 -20.25 -17.88 4.34
CA VAL A 32 -20.20 -16.86 5.39
C VAL A 32 -18.74 -16.64 5.83
N ALA A 33 -17.98 -17.71 6.02
CA ALA A 33 -16.55 -17.64 6.34
C ALA A 33 -15.76 -16.92 5.24
N LYS A 34 -16.02 -17.22 3.96
CA LYS A 34 -15.43 -16.53 2.82
C LYS A 34 -15.71 -15.03 2.85
N ARG A 35 -16.95 -14.65 3.17
CA ARG A 35 -17.36 -13.25 3.28
C ARG A 35 -16.62 -12.54 4.40
N ALA A 36 -16.54 -13.15 5.58
CA ALA A 36 -15.82 -12.62 6.72
C ALA A 36 -14.32 -12.44 6.41
N GLY A 37 -13.66 -13.46 5.85
CA GLY A 37 -12.27 -13.38 5.45
C GLY A 37 -12.00 -12.33 4.37
N LEU A 38 -12.93 -12.12 3.42
CA LEU A 38 -12.79 -11.07 2.40
C LEU A 38 -12.81 -9.67 3.01
N LEU A 39 -13.61 -9.46 4.05
CA LEU A 39 -13.87 -8.16 4.64
C LEU A 39 -13.06 -7.88 5.91
N HIS A 40 -12.28 -8.84 6.45
CA HIS A 40 -11.61 -8.69 7.74
C HIS A 40 -10.78 -7.39 7.85
N ASP A 41 -10.12 -7.02 6.78
CA ASP A 41 -9.23 -5.86 6.68
C ASP A 41 -9.89 -4.62 6.03
N ILE A 42 -11.22 -4.58 5.88
CA ILE A 42 -11.93 -3.48 5.21
C ILE A 42 -11.70 -2.13 5.89
N GLY A 43 -11.42 -2.12 7.18
CA GLY A 43 -11.10 -0.90 7.92
C GLY A 43 -9.78 -0.24 7.53
N LYS A 44 -8.94 -0.90 6.72
CA LYS A 44 -7.71 -0.32 6.14
C LYS A 44 -7.99 0.49 4.86
N VAL A 45 -9.23 0.49 4.36
CA VAL A 45 -9.60 1.14 3.09
C VAL A 45 -9.90 2.63 3.21
N PRO A 46 -10.59 3.16 4.25
CA PRO A 46 -10.87 4.58 4.38
C PRO A 46 -9.61 5.46 4.31
N ASP A 47 -9.76 6.65 3.76
CA ASP A 47 -8.66 7.62 3.62
C ASP A 47 -8.45 8.49 4.87
N GLU A 48 -9.45 8.59 5.70
CA GLU A 48 -9.40 9.31 6.98
C GLU A 48 -8.51 8.54 7.96
N ASP A 49 -7.68 9.27 8.72
CA ASP A 49 -6.84 8.69 9.77
C ASP A 49 -7.76 8.22 10.91
N PRO A 50 -7.96 6.92 11.09
CA PRO A 50 -8.95 6.43 12.04
C PRO A 50 -8.37 6.53 13.45
N GLU A 51 -9.08 7.19 14.35
CA GLU A 51 -8.82 7.11 15.79
C GLU A 51 -8.99 5.69 16.37
N LEU A 52 -9.58 4.79 15.57
CA LEU A 52 -9.93 3.42 15.95
C LEU A 52 -9.02 2.39 15.26
N PRO A 53 -8.73 1.25 15.92
CA PRO A 53 -8.12 0.11 15.27
C PRO A 53 -8.90 -0.30 14.02
N HIS A 54 -8.19 -0.75 12.97
CA HIS A 54 -8.83 -1.10 11.69
C HIS A 54 -9.87 -2.21 11.80
N ALA A 55 -9.72 -3.14 12.75
CA ALA A 55 -10.70 -4.19 13.00
C ALA A 55 -12.03 -3.61 13.50
N ILE A 56 -11.98 -2.66 14.45
CA ILE A 56 -13.16 -1.97 14.97
C ILE A 56 -13.78 -1.07 13.90
N LEU A 57 -12.98 -0.34 13.16
CA LEU A 57 -13.48 0.49 12.06
C LEU A 57 -14.13 -0.37 10.97
N GLY A 58 -13.51 -1.49 10.62
CA GLY A 58 -14.04 -2.46 9.66
C GLY A 58 -15.36 -3.08 10.10
N MET A 59 -15.47 -3.44 11.37
CA MET A 59 -16.72 -3.93 11.96
C MET A 59 -17.86 -2.90 11.83
N LYS A 60 -17.61 -1.65 12.24
CA LYS A 60 -18.60 -0.57 12.12
C LYS A 60 -19.03 -0.31 10.68
N LEU A 61 -18.09 -0.37 9.73
CA LEU A 61 -18.42 -0.28 8.30
C LEU A 61 -19.30 -1.44 7.85
N ALA A 62 -18.95 -2.67 8.24
CA ALA A 62 -19.73 -3.86 7.90
C ALA A 62 -21.16 -3.78 8.46
N GLU A 63 -21.33 -3.36 9.70
CA GLU A 63 -22.64 -3.12 10.33
C GLU A 63 -23.44 -2.04 9.57
N LYS A 64 -22.81 -0.91 9.25
CA LYS A 64 -23.43 0.18 8.49
C LYS A 64 -23.97 -0.26 7.14
N TYR A 65 -23.27 -1.20 6.48
CA TYR A 65 -23.66 -1.73 5.17
C TYR A 65 -24.48 -3.03 5.25
N GLY A 66 -24.96 -3.42 6.43
CA GLY A 66 -25.91 -4.51 6.63
C GLY A 66 -25.32 -5.91 6.53
N GLU A 67 -24.03 -6.08 6.84
CA GLU A 67 -23.43 -7.42 6.96
C GLU A 67 -24.03 -8.19 8.16
N LYS A 68 -23.97 -9.52 8.07
CA LYS A 68 -24.47 -10.39 9.14
C LYS A 68 -23.67 -10.20 10.44
N PRO A 69 -24.30 -10.30 11.63
CA PRO A 69 -23.62 -10.15 12.91
C PRO A 69 -22.36 -11.02 13.07
N ASP A 70 -22.42 -12.27 12.60
CA ASP A 70 -21.28 -13.20 12.65
C ASP A 70 -20.11 -12.71 11.81
N VAL A 71 -20.37 -12.08 10.65
CA VAL A 71 -19.35 -11.47 9.79
C VAL A 71 -18.78 -10.24 10.48
N CYS A 72 -19.62 -9.38 11.05
CA CYS A 72 -19.18 -8.20 11.79
C CYS A 72 -18.30 -8.56 12.99
N ASN A 73 -18.71 -9.59 13.78
CA ASN A 73 -17.90 -10.08 14.88
C ASN A 73 -16.55 -10.61 14.41
N ALA A 74 -16.51 -11.40 13.33
CA ALA A 74 -15.26 -11.92 12.80
C ALA A 74 -14.31 -10.80 12.32
N ILE A 75 -14.85 -9.72 11.75
CA ILE A 75 -14.06 -8.52 11.37
C ILE A 75 -13.52 -7.81 12.61
N GLY A 76 -14.35 -7.57 13.63
CA GLY A 76 -13.94 -6.83 14.83
C GLY A 76 -13.00 -7.60 15.75
N ALA A 77 -13.09 -8.95 15.75
CA ALA A 77 -12.39 -9.81 16.70
C ALA A 77 -11.08 -10.44 16.16
N HIS A 78 -10.75 -10.27 14.87
CA HIS A 78 -9.61 -11.01 14.28
C HIS A 78 -8.21 -10.61 14.83
N HIS A 79 -8.14 -9.54 15.62
CA HIS A 79 -6.97 -9.12 16.36
C HIS A 79 -7.22 -9.00 17.87
N ASP A 80 -8.23 -9.69 18.37
CA ASP A 80 -8.59 -9.73 19.80
C ASP A 80 -9.05 -8.37 20.40
N GLU A 81 -9.47 -7.39 19.56
CA GLU A 81 -9.99 -6.11 20.04
C GLU A 81 -11.38 -6.22 20.67
N ILE A 82 -12.15 -7.25 20.32
CA ILE A 82 -13.43 -7.61 20.94
C ILE A 82 -13.51 -9.11 21.15
N GLU A 83 -14.48 -9.54 21.98
CA GLU A 83 -14.74 -10.95 22.24
C GLU A 83 -15.21 -11.69 20.97
N MET A 84 -14.64 -12.89 20.74
CA MET A 84 -15.05 -13.79 19.68
C MET A 84 -16.35 -14.52 20.08
N THR A 85 -17.46 -14.17 19.45
CA THR A 85 -18.77 -14.75 19.73
C THR A 85 -19.14 -15.91 18.78
N THR A 86 -18.37 -16.11 17.71
CA THR A 86 -18.59 -17.16 16.72
C THR A 86 -17.31 -17.87 16.35
N LEU A 87 -17.42 -19.12 15.85
CA LEU A 87 -16.26 -19.87 15.34
C LEU A 87 -15.66 -19.28 14.06
N LEU A 88 -16.33 -18.32 13.43
CA LEU A 88 -15.78 -17.61 12.27
C LEU A 88 -14.60 -16.71 12.65
N SER A 89 -14.62 -16.10 13.83
CA SER A 89 -13.58 -15.19 14.29
C SER A 89 -12.20 -15.88 14.40
N PRO A 90 -12.05 -17.00 15.13
CA PRO A 90 -10.76 -17.70 15.18
C PRO A 90 -10.35 -18.29 13.82
N ILE A 91 -11.30 -18.67 12.95
CA ILE A 91 -10.99 -19.13 11.60
C ILE A 91 -10.37 -17.98 10.79
N VAL A 92 -10.96 -16.79 10.81
CA VAL A 92 -10.42 -15.61 10.08
C VAL A 92 -9.07 -15.22 10.64
N GLN A 93 -8.89 -15.16 11.97
CA GLN A 93 -7.62 -14.86 12.61
C GLN A 93 -6.52 -15.85 12.20
N ALA A 94 -6.80 -17.16 12.23
CA ALA A 94 -5.85 -18.18 11.80
C ALA A 94 -5.49 -18.05 10.32
N CYS A 95 -6.48 -17.82 9.45
CA CYS A 95 -6.27 -17.68 8.01
C CYS A 95 -5.51 -16.40 7.65
N ASP A 96 -5.73 -15.29 8.36
CA ASP A 96 -4.95 -14.06 8.25
C ASP A 96 -3.48 -14.32 8.60
N ALA A 97 -3.23 -14.97 9.73
CA ALA A 97 -1.86 -15.34 10.15
C ALA A 97 -1.17 -16.26 9.12
N ILE A 98 -1.86 -17.24 8.57
CA ILE A 98 -1.34 -18.14 7.53
C ILE A 98 -0.98 -17.36 6.27
N SER A 99 -1.86 -16.49 5.78
CA SER A 99 -1.61 -15.68 4.59
C SER A 99 -0.41 -14.74 4.80
N GLY A 100 -0.30 -14.11 5.96
CA GLY A 100 0.81 -13.22 6.31
C GLY A 100 2.15 -13.93 6.50
N ALA A 101 2.16 -15.19 6.96
CA ALA A 101 3.35 -15.98 7.24
C ALA A 101 3.84 -16.84 6.06
N ARG A 102 3.05 -16.96 4.99
CA ARG A 102 3.42 -17.81 3.85
C ARG A 102 4.75 -17.38 3.21
N PRO A 103 5.57 -18.31 2.71
CA PRO A 103 6.79 -18.00 1.97
C PRO A 103 6.47 -17.06 0.77
N GLY A 104 7.18 -15.95 0.67
CA GLY A 104 7.00 -14.98 -0.42
C GLY A 104 6.03 -13.83 -0.13
N ALA A 105 5.18 -13.88 0.90
CA ALA A 105 4.26 -12.80 1.22
C ALA A 105 4.96 -11.44 1.39
N ARG A 106 6.13 -11.42 2.06
CA ARG A 106 6.97 -10.23 2.22
C ARG A 106 7.77 -9.87 0.96
N ARG A 107 8.03 -10.86 0.09
CA ARG A 107 8.80 -10.65 -1.14
C ARG A 107 7.99 -9.85 -2.16
N GLU A 108 6.70 -10.10 -2.30
CA GLU A 108 5.80 -9.33 -3.16
C GLU A 108 5.80 -7.84 -2.81
N ALA A 109 5.82 -7.52 -1.50
CA ALA A 109 5.92 -6.15 -1.04
C ALA A 109 7.24 -5.49 -1.42
N THR A 110 8.34 -6.22 -1.28
CA THR A 110 9.68 -5.74 -1.63
C THR A 110 9.80 -5.53 -3.13
N GLU A 111 9.31 -6.45 -3.94
CA GLU A 111 9.31 -6.33 -5.40
C GLU A 111 8.43 -5.17 -5.88
N ALA A 112 7.22 -5.03 -5.34
CA ALA A 112 6.33 -3.90 -5.64
C ALA A 112 6.92 -2.55 -5.19
N TYR A 113 7.65 -2.54 -4.07
CA TYR A 113 8.38 -1.36 -3.60
C TYR A 113 9.50 -0.99 -4.56
N ILE A 114 10.36 -1.94 -4.93
CA ILE A 114 11.46 -1.71 -5.89
C ILE A 114 10.92 -1.24 -7.24
N GLN A 115 9.82 -1.84 -7.70
CA GLN A 115 9.20 -1.44 -8.97
C GLN A 115 8.71 0.01 -8.92
N ARG A 116 8.06 0.43 -7.84
CA ARG A 116 7.63 1.83 -7.65
C ARG A 116 8.80 2.82 -7.68
N LEU A 117 9.93 2.49 -7.05
CA LEU A 117 11.13 3.35 -7.13
C LEU A 117 11.59 3.49 -8.57
N LYS A 118 11.66 2.40 -9.31
CA LYS A 118 12.04 2.41 -10.73
C LYS A 118 11.06 3.20 -11.59
N ASP A 119 9.76 3.07 -11.32
CA ASP A 119 8.72 3.80 -12.06
C ASP A 119 8.83 5.31 -11.83
N LEU A 120 9.09 5.76 -10.58
CA LEU A 120 9.35 7.16 -10.24
C LEU A 120 10.58 7.71 -10.99
N GLU A 121 11.68 6.97 -10.96
CA GLU A 121 12.92 7.35 -11.64
C GLU A 121 12.72 7.40 -13.15
N SER A 122 12.05 6.40 -13.73
CA SER A 122 11.76 6.31 -15.16
C SER A 122 10.85 7.44 -15.64
N LEU A 123 9.83 7.80 -14.84
CA LEU A 123 8.95 8.92 -15.12
C LEU A 123 9.74 10.23 -15.22
N ALA A 124 10.62 10.51 -14.24
CA ALA A 124 11.44 11.71 -14.26
C ALA A 124 12.45 11.71 -15.43
N MET A 125 13.05 10.56 -15.73
CA MET A 125 13.98 10.41 -16.84
C MET A 125 13.33 10.59 -18.21
N SER A 126 12.00 10.52 -18.33
CA SER A 126 11.30 10.75 -19.59
C SER A 126 11.24 12.23 -20.03
N TYR A 127 11.62 13.15 -19.13
CA TYR A 127 11.65 14.57 -19.44
C TYR A 127 12.96 15.00 -20.10
N GLY A 128 12.87 15.85 -21.12
CA GLY A 128 14.06 16.41 -21.79
C GLY A 128 14.91 17.25 -20.84
N GLY A 129 16.22 17.09 -20.91
CA GLY A 129 17.16 17.81 -20.05
C GLY A 129 17.41 17.17 -18.68
N VAL A 130 16.68 16.12 -18.31
CA VAL A 130 16.99 15.31 -17.13
C VAL A 130 18.14 14.35 -17.45
N THR A 131 19.16 14.35 -16.59
CA THR A 131 20.34 13.49 -16.73
C THR A 131 20.31 12.29 -15.79
N LYS A 132 19.76 12.47 -14.59
CA LYS A 132 19.64 11.43 -13.57
C LYS A 132 18.42 11.69 -12.70
N ALA A 133 17.83 10.63 -12.21
CA ALA A 133 16.78 10.69 -11.21
C ALA A 133 17.03 9.61 -10.14
N PHE A 134 16.77 9.95 -8.88
CA PHE A 134 16.98 9.07 -7.74
C PHE A 134 15.79 9.14 -6.79
N ALA A 135 15.11 8.03 -6.60
CA ALA A 135 14.10 7.87 -5.56
C ALA A 135 14.79 7.53 -4.23
N ILE A 136 14.76 8.43 -3.28
CA ILE A 136 15.42 8.31 -1.98
C ILE A 136 14.42 8.38 -0.83
N GLN A 137 14.88 8.20 0.43
CA GLN A 137 14.03 8.19 1.63
C GLN A 137 12.84 7.23 1.51
N ALA A 138 13.12 5.99 1.08
CA ALA A 138 12.09 4.99 0.83
C ALA A 138 11.02 5.44 -0.20
N GLY A 139 11.43 6.25 -1.20
CA GLY A 139 10.56 6.77 -2.25
C GLY A 139 9.77 8.02 -1.86
N ARG A 140 10.01 8.61 -0.69
CA ARG A 140 9.35 9.85 -0.26
C ARG A 140 9.99 11.11 -0.85
N GLU A 141 11.16 11.01 -1.47
CA GLU A 141 11.80 12.10 -2.19
C GLU A 141 12.33 11.59 -3.54
N LEU A 142 12.02 12.32 -4.61
CA LEU A 142 12.56 12.10 -5.95
C LEU A 142 13.51 13.25 -6.27
N ARG A 143 14.81 12.98 -6.35
CA ARG A 143 15.83 13.93 -6.78
C ARG A 143 16.07 13.81 -8.26
N VAL A 144 15.93 14.91 -8.98
CA VAL A 144 16.05 15.01 -10.42
C VAL A 144 17.21 15.95 -10.77
N MET A 145 18.23 15.42 -11.41
CA MET A 145 19.39 16.20 -11.88
C MET A 145 19.15 16.64 -13.32
N VAL A 146 19.32 17.92 -13.59
CA VAL A 146 19.12 18.48 -14.95
C VAL A 146 20.41 19.11 -15.50
N GLU A 147 20.52 19.15 -16.83
CA GLU A 147 21.61 19.81 -17.51
C GLU A 147 21.50 21.33 -17.34
N SER A 148 22.46 21.95 -16.66
CA SER A 148 22.45 23.40 -16.36
C SER A 148 22.53 24.30 -17.60
N GLU A 149 22.98 23.76 -18.73
CA GLU A 149 23.06 24.49 -20.00
C GLU A 149 21.76 24.44 -20.81
N LYS A 150 20.90 23.44 -20.55
CA LYS A 150 19.64 23.22 -21.27
C LYS A 150 18.41 23.69 -20.51
N ILE A 151 18.48 23.64 -19.18
CA ILE A 151 17.33 23.95 -18.29
C ILE A 151 17.66 25.18 -17.46
N THR A 152 16.84 26.20 -17.52
CA THR A 152 16.92 27.42 -16.69
C THR A 152 16.32 27.18 -15.30
N ASP A 153 16.51 28.12 -14.36
CA ASP A 153 15.92 28.03 -13.03
C ASP A 153 14.39 28.01 -13.09
N ALA A 154 13.78 28.89 -13.89
CA ALA A 154 12.33 28.91 -14.09
C ALA A 154 11.79 27.59 -14.69
N GLN A 155 12.52 26.97 -15.61
CA GLN A 155 12.17 25.68 -16.17
C GLN A 155 12.35 24.54 -15.15
N SER A 156 13.28 24.67 -14.20
CA SER A 156 13.43 23.71 -13.11
C SER A 156 12.22 23.75 -12.15
N ASP A 157 11.71 24.95 -11.86
CA ASP A 157 10.52 25.12 -11.04
C ASP A 157 9.27 24.51 -11.75
N GLU A 158 9.09 24.79 -13.02
CA GLU A 158 8.02 24.22 -13.82
C GLU A 158 8.12 22.69 -13.93
N LEU A 159 9.32 22.16 -14.16
CA LEU A 159 9.57 20.71 -14.23
C LEU A 159 9.20 20.00 -12.94
N SER A 160 9.50 20.62 -11.78
CA SER A 160 9.13 20.05 -10.49
C SER A 160 7.63 19.88 -10.33
N MET A 161 6.83 20.87 -10.78
CA MET A 161 5.37 20.83 -10.76
C MET A 161 4.82 19.80 -11.76
N GLN A 162 5.34 19.77 -12.98
CA GLN A 162 4.92 18.81 -14.01
C GLN A 162 5.16 17.34 -13.57
N ILE A 163 6.31 17.06 -12.94
CA ILE A 163 6.61 15.73 -12.40
C ILE A 163 5.63 15.40 -11.26
N ALA A 164 5.36 16.34 -10.36
CA ALA A 164 4.42 16.12 -9.26
C ALA A 164 3.02 15.82 -9.77
N ASP A 165 2.51 16.62 -10.71
CA ASP A 165 1.19 16.41 -11.33
C ASP A 165 1.09 15.06 -12.02
N ARG A 166 2.12 14.67 -12.73
CA ARG A 166 2.15 13.39 -13.43
C ARG A 166 2.19 12.21 -12.47
N ILE A 167 2.94 12.28 -11.38
CA ILE A 167 2.93 11.26 -10.32
C ILE A 167 1.53 11.14 -9.71
N MET A 168 0.84 12.25 -9.42
CA MET A 168 -0.51 12.25 -8.86
C MET A 168 -1.53 11.59 -9.81
N ASN A 169 -1.40 11.81 -11.11
CA ASN A 169 -2.36 11.34 -12.10
C ASN A 169 -2.09 9.93 -12.61
N GLU A 170 -0.82 9.51 -12.73
CA GLU A 170 -0.43 8.25 -13.39
C GLU A 170 0.00 7.15 -12.40
N MET A 171 0.33 7.50 -11.15
CA MET A 171 0.87 6.55 -10.19
C MET A 171 0.00 6.39 -8.95
N THR A 172 -0.21 5.16 -8.51
CA THR A 172 -0.77 4.89 -7.19
C THR A 172 0.35 4.93 -6.15
N TYR A 173 0.41 5.98 -5.33
CA TYR A 173 1.46 6.17 -4.35
C TYR A 173 0.89 6.35 -2.93
N PRO A 174 1.39 5.61 -1.92
CA PRO A 174 0.96 5.78 -0.54
C PRO A 174 1.69 6.97 0.10
N GLY A 175 1.02 8.11 0.23
CA GLY A 175 1.56 9.28 0.91
C GLY A 175 2.05 10.38 -0.05
N GLN A 176 2.94 11.25 0.45
CA GLN A 176 3.49 12.37 -0.30
C GLN A 176 4.87 12.04 -0.86
N VAL A 177 5.16 12.51 -2.06
CA VAL A 177 6.49 12.46 -2.69
C VAL A 177 7.00 13.88 -2.88
N LYS A 178 8.11 14.21 -2.23
CA LYS A 178 8.80 15.48 -2.44
C LYS A 178 9.60 15.43 -3.74
N ILE A 179 9.38 16.36 -4.65
CA ILE A 179 10.16 16.48 -5.88
C ILE A 179 11.23 17.56 -5.68
N THR A 180 12.50 17.20 -5.90
CA THR A 180 13.63 18.12 -5.81
C THR A 180 14.38 18.13 -7.13
N VAL A 181 14.22 19.19 -7.93
CA VAL A 181 15.00 19.39 -9.15
C VAL A 181 16.30 20.12 -8.81
N ILE A 182 17.42 19.58 -9.25
CA ILE A 182 18.75 20.10 -8.97
C ILE A 182 19.45 20.47 -10.28
N ARG A 183 19.77 21.74 -10.41
CA ARG A 183 20.58 22.32 -11.47
C ARG A 183 21.94 22.66 -10.90
N GLU A 184 23.01 21.98 -11.34
CA GLU A 184 24.36 22.14 -10.76
C GLU A 184 25.37 22.45 -11.85
N LYS A 185 26.26 23.44 -11.58
CA LYS A 185 27.47 23.71 -12.36
C LYS A 185 28.70 23.44 -11.49
N ARG A 186 29.57 22.54 -11.91
CA ARG A 186 30.81 22.23 -11.21
C ARG A 186 31.99 22.78 -12.01
N SER A 187 32.89 23.49 -11.33
CA SER A 187 34.19 23.91 -11.87
C SER A 187 35.30 23.27 -11.03
N VAL A 188 36.23 22.58 -11.66
CA VAL A 188 37.33 21.88 -10.97
C VAL A 188 38.66 22.45 -11.45
N ALA A 189 39.54 22.82 -10.52
CA ALA A 189 40.91 23.16 -10.77
C ALA A 189 41.83 22.28 -9.91
N VAL A 190 42.96 21.88 -10.44
CA VAL A 190 43.97 21.09 -9.70
C VAL A 190 45.21 21.97 -9.52
N ALA A 191 45.58 22.26 -8.27
CA ALA A 191 46.86 22.84 -7.92
C ALA A 191 47.91 21.71 -7.86
N LYS A 192 49.08 21.96 -8.48
CA LYS A 192 50.24 21.05 -8.40
C LYS A 192 51.31 21.67 -7.50
#